data_1c2c510a8b2b2233717856a492cf3009
#
_entry.id   1c2c510a8b2b2233717856a492cf3009
#
_cell.length_a   1.000
_cell.length_b   1.000
_cell.length_c   1.000
_cell.angle_alpha   90.00
_cell.angle_beta   90.00
_cell.angle_gamma   90.00
#
_symmetry.space_group_name_H-M   'P 1'
#
loop_
_entity.id
_entity.type
_entity.pdbx_description
1 polymer ?
#
loop_
_entity_poly.entity_id
_entity_poly.type
_entity_poly.pdbx_seq_one_letter_code
_entity_poly.pdbx_strand_id
1 'polypeptide(L)'
;MAYSQNISWSRIMGIRRVACICRVLIRHFWGNVADWFNGYDITRSKSGEVNKNGSLSGFPSPERIRRTLEDLGPSFIKLGQLMSTRADLFPAPYIEELRKLQDQVPAVSFSEIQQVIEEELKEPIGGIFMECCSESVAAASVSQVHSARLFTGEKVAVKVIRPGIRKIIEQDIQLMYYLSGKIEKYLELGKIIGATNIVKEFERTIFNELDMFIEAGNINRFAKNFQDSSEIHIPEVHWELTSKSVLVMEFIEGVKMDQVDAIRALGLDPEEIALIGLRTFSRQLMEFGFFHADPHPANTIVMADGRVGIVDFGIMGYLDDETMLHVAQLLLGFAERDYDMVMEALQDAGILREDMPNLQDFKTDLKDISEPFYGRSLKTISVRDIYDQVMQLVLKYRIILPRNLLLLFKTFIQTESLGKILQSNASILEVSRPFAKKFLEKRYNPHNLFSDMAKDIKDMGSNLKMMPKWLHDILKQTAAGKQRLELHHSGFSSMDTRLEKGINRLTIGIIIAASTIAASLILNSSQKVLEFSFNLYGSQTLTITGILGLTGYTVATILGLWLIYSIFRSGKM
;
A
#
# COMPACT_ATOMS: atom_id res chain seq x y z
N MET A 1 1.69 -16.96 -17.30
CA MET A 1 2.29 -18.28 -17.01
C MET A 1 2.05 -18.58 -15.54
N ALA A 2 1.22 -19.57 -15.25
CA ALA A 2 0.82 -19.93 -13.90
C ALA A 2 2.00 -20.62 -13.18
N TYR A 3 2.50 -19.99 -12.13
CA TYR A 3 3.42 -20.63 -11.19
C TYR A 3 2.62 -21.53 -10.24
N SER A 4 2.28 -22.74 -10.71
CA SER A 4 1.91 -23.83 -9.82
C SER A 4 3.19 -24.67 -9.60
N GLN A 5 3.98 -24.31 -8.63
CA GLN A 5 5.00 -25.19 -8.09
C GLN A 5 4.66 -25.50 -6.64
N ASN A 6 4.40 -26.76 -6.36
CA ASN A 6 4.45 -27.36 -5.03
C ASN A 6 5.89 -27.24 -4.49
N ILE A 7 6.25 -26.05 -4.00
CA ILE A 7 7.52 -25.82 -3.33
C ILE A 7 7.35 -26.32 -1.91
N SER A 8 8.15 -27.30 -1.54
CA SER A 8 8.24 -27.85 -0.18
C SER A 8 8.58 -26.71 0.80
N TRP A 9 7.59 -26.23 1.51
CA TRP A 9 7.59 -25.08 2.44
C TRP A 9 8.71 -25.15 3.49
N SER A 10 9.23 -26.36 3.79
CA SER A 10 10.24 -26.60 4.80
C SER A 10 11.67 -26.15 4.41
N ARG A 11 11.97 -25.89 3.14
CA ARG A 11 13.32 -25.53 2.67
C ARG A 11 13.55 -24.03 2.50
N ILE A 12 12.50 -23.22 2.32
CA ILE A 12 12.63 -21.81 1.95
C ILE A 12 12.34 -20.88 3.14
N MET A 13 11.37 -21.21 3.99
CA MET A 13 11.12 -20.47 5.22
C MET A 13 11.89 -21.12 6.37
N GLY A 14 12.78 -20.38 7.02
CA GLY A 14 13.39 -20.85 8.25
C GLY A 14 12.30 -21.23 9.25
N ILE A 15 12.16 -22.51 9.60
CA ILE A 15 11.15 -23.04 10.53
C ILE A 15 11.04 -22.18 11.79
N ARG A 16 12.17 -21.62 12.24
CA ARG A 16 12.23 -20.69 13.38
C ARG A 16 11.45 -19.39 13.15
N ARG A 17 11.47 -18.83 11.91
CA ARG A 17 10.76 -17.59 11.59
C ARG A 17 9.25 -17.81 11.54
N VAL A 18 8.81 -18.88 10.91
CA VAL A 18 7.40 -19.29 10.90
C VAL A 18 6.89 -19.52 12.31
N ALA A 19 7.64 -20.26 13.15
CA ALA A 19 7.27 -20.51 14.54
C ALA A 19 7.19 -19.21 15.36
N CYS A 20 8.10 -18.24 15.12
CA CYS A 20 8.06 -16.92 15.75
C CYS A 20 6.78 -16.17 15.36
N ILE A 21 6.48 -16.10 14.07
CA ILE A 21 5.29 -15.41 13.55
C ILE A 21 4.01 -16.08 14.05
N CYS A 22 3.91 -17.41 14.02
CA CYS A 22 2.78 -18.13 14.58
C CYS A 22 2.59 -17.83 16.07
N ARG A 23 3.68 -17.77 16.85
CA ARG A 23 3.61 -17.42 18.27
C ARG A 23 3.09 -16.01 18.50
N VAL A 24 3.53 -15.04 17.73
CA VAL A 24 3.05 -13.64 17.81
C VAL A 24 1.58 -13.57 17.41
N LEU A 25 1.18 -14.20 16.32
CA LEU A 25 -0.21 -14.24 15.88
C LEU A 25 -1.10 -14.93 16.91
N ILE A 26 -0.68 -16.06 17.48
CA ILE A 26 -1.40 -16.73 18.56
C ILE A 26 -1.55 -15.79 19.76
N ARG A 27 -0.47 -15.15 20.21
CA ARG A 27 -0.49 -14.22 21.35
C ARG A 27 -1.52 -13.12 21.17
N HIS A 28 -1.56 -12.52 19.99
CA HIS A 28 -2.43 -11.38 19.72
C HIS A 28 -3.85 -11.76 19.29
N PHE A 29 -4.07 -12.94 18.72
CA PHE A 29 -5.36 -13.32 18.13
C PHE A 29 -6.06 -14.51 18.83
N TRP A 30 -5.41 -15.18 19.80
CA TRP A 30 -5.95 -16.39 20.45
C TRP A 30 -7.33 -16.19 21.09
N GLY A 31 -7.62 -15.02 21.68
CA GLY A 31 -8.93 -14.71 22.24
C GLY A 31 -10.06 -14.61 21.20
N ASN A 32 -9.75 -14.23 19.97
CA ASN A 32 -10.73 -14.07 18.88
C ASN A 32 -10.82 -15.31 17.98
N VAL A 33 -9.83 -16.21 18.03
CA VAL A 33 -9.88 -17.48 17.30
C VAL A 33 -10.97 -18.38 17.90
N ALA A 34 -11.16 -18.37 19.21
CA ALA A 34 -12.27 -19.07 19.86
C ALA A 34 -13.63 -18.50 19.42
N ASP A 35 -13.77 -17.19 19.30
CA ASP A 35 -14.98 -16.52 18.82
C ASP A 35 -15.19 -16.75 17.31
N TRP A 36 -14.10 -16.85 16.55
CA TRP A 36 -14.14 -17.15 15.11
C TRP A 36 -14.55 -18.61 14.84
N PHE A 37 -14.07 -19.56 15.65
CA PHE A 37 -14.50 -20.98 15.58
C PHE A 37 -15.92 -21.19 16.13
N ASN A 38 -16.39 -20.36 17.07
CA ASN A 38 -17.74 -20.45 17.63
C ASN A 38 -18.83 -19.80 16.77
N GLY A 39 -18.55 -19.51 15.50
CA GLY A 39 -19.56 -19.12 14.52
C GLY A 39 -20.09 -17.70 14.70
N TYR A 40 -19.24 -16.75 15.07
CA TYR A 40 -19.57 -15.35 14.91
C TYR A 40 -19.72 -15.07 13.40
N ASP A 41 -20.95 -14.88 13.01
CA ASP A 41 -21.40 -14.74 11.61
C ASP A 41 -20.89 -13.41 11.04
N ILE A 42 -19.68 -13.42 10.47
CA ILE A 42 -19.08 -12.28 9.77
C ILE A 42 -20.01 -11.80 8.62
N THR A 43 -20.94 -12.65 8.19
CA THR A 43 -21.88 -12.38 7.10
C THR A 43 -23.07 -11.51 7.55
N ARG A 44 -23.31 -11.29 8.84
CA ARG A 44 -24.44 -10.48 9.36
C ARG A 44 -24.08 -9.04 9.69
N SER A 45 -22.82 -8.70 9.83
CA SER A 45 -22.41 -7.30 9.95
C SER A 45 -22.42 -6.68 8.56
N LYS A 46 -23.26 -5.67 8.32
CA LYS A 46 -23.20 -4.85 7.12
C LYS A 46 -21.78 -4.35 6.99
N SER A 47 -21.07 -4.86 5.99
CA SER A 47 -19.67 -4.57 5.73
C SER A 47 -19.47 -3.06 5.65
N GLY A 48 -18.71 -2.49 6.57
CA GLY A 48 -18.33 -1.08 6.59
C GLY A 48 -18.81 -0.27 7.80
N GLU A 49 -19.61 -0.83 8.72
CA GLU A 49 -19.98 -0.09 9.94
C GLU A 49 -18.82 -0.12 10.95
N VAL A 50 -18.32 1.06 11.26
CA VAL A 50 -17.34 1.28 12.34
C VAL A 50 -18.11 1.26 13.67
N ASN A 51 -17.73 0.38 14.59
CA ASN A 51 -18.30 0.31 15.93
C ASN A 51 -18.00 1.60 16.72
N LYS A 52 -18.78 1.87 17.80
CA LYS A 52 -18.56 3.03 18.70
C LYS A 52 -17.12 3.17 19.21
N ASN A 53 -16.30 2.13 19.14
CA ASN A 53 -14.87 2.12 19.51
C ASN A 53 -13.92 2.29 18.30
N GLY A 54 -14.39 2.72 17.14
CA GLY A 54 -13.54 2.99 15.98
C GLY A 54 -13.00 1.76 15.25
N SER A 55 -13.41 0.53 15.62
CA SER A 55 -12.98 -0.70 14.95
C SER A 55 -13.99 -1.19 13.92
N LEU A 56 -13.49 -1.73 12.81
CA LEU A 56 -14.31 -2.44 11.83
C LEU A 56 -14.90 -3.68 12.50
N SER A 57 -16.20 -3.89 12.34
CA SER A 57 -16.88 -5.07 12.91
C SER A 57 -16.22 -6.36 12.41
N GLY A 58 -15.74 -7.18 13.34
CA GLY A 58 -15.00 -8.43 13.03
C GLY A 58 -13.49 -8.28 12.83
N PHE A 59 -12.94 -7.05 12.90
CA PHE A 59 -11.49 -6.80 12.84
C PHE A 59 -10.88 -6.56 14.22
N PRO A 60 -9.58 -6.89 14.42
CA PRO A 60 -8.85 -6.55 15.63
C PRO A 60 -8.81 -5.04 15.84
N SER A 61 -8.69 -4.59 17.11
CA SER A 61 -8.55 -3.16 17.39
C SER A 61 -7.30 -2.57 16.72
N PRO A 62 -7.33 -1.28 16.34
CA PRO A 62 -6.19 -0.60 15.71
C PRO A 62 -4.88 -0.76 16.48
N GLU A 63 -4.91 -0.56 17.80
CA GLU A 63 -3.74 -0.72 18.68
C GLU A 63 -3.19 -2.16 18.65
N ARG A 64 -4.07 -3.16 18.59
CA ARG A 64 -3.67 -4.57 18.55
C ARG A 64 -2.95 -4.90 17.25
N ILE A 65 -3.40 -4.35 16.12
CA ILE A 65 -2.71 -4.50 14.82
C ILE A 65 -1.33 -3.87 14.91
N ARG A 66 -1.20 -2.64 15.41
CA ARG A 66 0.09 -1.97 15.58
C ARG A 66 1.06 -2.83 16.41
N ARG A 67 0.65 -3.25 17.61
CA ARG A 67 1.48 -4.10 18.48
C ARG A 67 1.88 -5.43 17.83
N THR A 68 0.98 -6.01 17.04
CA THR A 68 1.28 -7.24 16.29
C THR A 68 2.39 -7.00 15.27
N LEU A 69 2.33 -5.88 14.53
CA LEU A 69 3.36 -5.53 13.55
C LEU A 69 4.71 -5.23 14.21
N GLU A 70 4.70 -4.55 15.38
CA GLU A 70 5.90 -4.30 16.19
C GLU A 70 6.56 -5.62 16.64
N ASP A 71 5.77 -6.55 17.20
CA ASP A 71 6.26 -7.85 17.66
C ASP A 71 6.74 -8.76 16.51
N LEU A 72 6.20 -8.58 15.31
CA LEU A 72 6.62 -9.29 14.10
C LEU A 72 7.96 -8.77 13.55
N GLY A 73 8.36 -7.55 13.88
CA GLY A 73 9.67 -6.97 13.59
C GLY A 73 9.76 -6.11 12.33
N PRO A 74 10.99 -5.76 11.88
CA PRO A 74 11.24 -4.66 10.92
C PRO A 74 10.46 -4.71 9.62
N SER A 75 10.35 -5.88 8.98
CA SER A 75 9.59 -6.03 7.72
C SER A 75 8.11 -5.68 7.89
N PHE A 76 7.52 -6.08 9.03
CA PHE A 76 6.10 -5.82 9.31
C PHE A 76 5.88 -4.38 9.81
N ILE A 77 6.84 -3.79 10.50
CA ILE A 77 6.84 -2.36 10.85
C ILE A 77 6.80 -1.54 9.55
N LYS A 78 7.67 -1.81 8.59
CA LYS A 78 7.69 -1.15 7.28
C LYS A 78 6.40 -1.38 6.48
N LEU A 79 5.85 -2.59 6.51
CA LEU A 79 4.53 -2.85 5.92
C LEU A 79 3.46 -1.97 6.57
N GLY A 80 3.44 -1.87 7.89
CA GLY A 80 2.50 -1.02 8.63
C GLY A 80 2.68 0.47 8.30
N GLN A 81 3.90 0.94 8.14
CA GLN A 81 4.21 2.31 7.70
C GLN A 81 3.68 2.57 6.27
N LEU A 82 3.87 1.62 5.34
CA LEU A 82 3.26 1.70 4.02
C LEU A 82 1.73 1.75 4.12
N MET A 83 1.11 0.87 4.92
CA MET A 83 -0.34 0.87 5.15
C MET A 83 -0.84 2.18 5.76
N SER A 84 -0.04 2.84 6.61
CA SER A 84 -0.40 4.13 7.21
C SER A 84 -0.56 5.27 6.18
N THR A 85 -0.02 5.09 4.98
CA THR A 85 -0.18 6.04 3.87
C THR A 85 -1.44 5.77 3.03
N ARG A 86 -2.10 4.61 3.23
CA ARG A 86 -3.24 4.14 2.44
C ARG A 86 -4.56 4.44 3.14
N ALA A 87 -4.82 5.74 3.40
CA ALA A 87 -6.07 6.19 4.01
C ALA A 87 -7.30 6.00 3.10
N ASP A 88 -7.09 5.69 1.83
CA ASP A 88 -8.10 5.23 0.88
C ASP A 88 -8.60 3.81 1.16
N LEU A 89 -7.83 2.99 1.87
CA LEU A 89 -8.13 1.58 2.15
C LEU A 89 -8.51 1.31 3.61
N PHE A 90 -8.01 2.12 4.55
CA PHE A 90 -8.17 1.88 5.98
C PHE A 90 -8.83 3.06 6.69
N PRO A 91 -9.77 2.80 7.63
CA PRO A 91 -10.38 3.86 8.43
C PRO A 91 -9.35 4.65 9.27
N ALA A 92 -9.67 5.91 9.56
CA ALA A 92 -8.80 6.83 10.27
C ALA A 92 -8.19 6.27 11.59
N PRO A 93 -8.92 5.55 12.48
CA PRO A 93 -8.33 5.00 13.69
C PRO A 93 -7.19 4.00 13.45
N TYR A 94 -7.25 3.22 12.35
CA TYR A 94 -6.17 2.30 11.98
C TYR A 94 -4.95 3.07 11.45
N ILE A 95 -5.19 4.08 10.62
CA ILE A 95 -4.13 4.95 10.08
C ILE A 95 -3.39 5.67 11.22
N GLU A 96 -4.12 6.19 12.20
CA GLU A 96 -3.53 6.87 13.37
C GLU A 96 -2.64 5.95 14.21
N GLU A 97 -3.07 4.71 14.44
CA GLU A 97 -2.25 3.75 15.16
C GLU A 97 -1.04 3.31 14.34
N LEU A 98 -1.21 3.06 13.03
CA LEU A 98 -0.11 2.66 12.15
C LEU A 98 0.94 3.77 11.98
N ARG A 99 0.55 5.04 12.05
CA ARG A 99 1.50 6.19 12.06
C ARG A 99 2.41 6.23 13.28
N LYS A 100 2.04 5.57 14.38
CA LYS A 100 2.88 5.46 15.59
C LYS A 100 4.01 4.43 15.46
N LEU A 101 4.01 3.63 14.38
CA LEU A 101 5.08 2.68 14.11
C LEU A 101 6.38 3.44 13.82
N GLN A 102 7.35 3.30 14.73
CA GLN A 102 8.64 3.98 14.63
C GLN A 102 9.67 3.09 13.93
N ASP A 103 10.52 3.72 13.14
CA ASP A 103 11.64 3.08 12.45
C ASP A 103 12.88 2.89 13.34
N GLN A 104 12.83 3.41 14.58
CA GLN A 104 13.96 3.32 15.50
C GLN A 104 14.15 1.88 15.98
N VAL A 105 15.21 1.27 15.52
CA VAL A 105 15.63 -0.08 15.91
C VAL A 105 17.00 0.05 16.57
N PRO A 106 17.33 -0.73 17.62
CA PRO A 106 18.64 -0.70 18.24
C PRO A 106 19.75 -0.84 17.20
N ALA A 107 20.83 -0.07 17.38
CA ALA A 107 21.99 -0.13 16.49
C ALA A 107 22.60 -1.54 16.51
N VAL A 108 23.06 -1.99 15.34
CA VAL A 108 23.86 -3.21 15.19
C VAL A 108 25.30 -2.90 15.63
N SER A 109 26.06 -3.90 16.08
CA SER A 109 27.44 -3.69 16.50
C SER A 109 28.30 -3.15 15.34
N PHE A 110 29.23 -2.26 15.65
CA PHE A 110 30.12 -1.71 14.62
C PHE A 110 30.92 -2.77 13.89
N SER A 111 31.32 -3.85 14.58
CA SER A 111 32.06 -4.94 13.96
C SER A 111 31.28 -5.65 12.84
N GLU A 112 29.96 -5.77 12.99
CA GLU A 112 29.11 -6.35 11.94
C GLU A 112 28.94 -5.37 10.75
N ILE A 113 28.84 -4.06 11.02
CA ILE A 113 28.78 -3.02 9.99
C ILE A 113 30.11 -2.94 9.24
N GLN A 114 31.24 -2.96 9.95
CA GLN A 114 32.57 -2.99 9.36
C GLN A 114 32.74 -4.17 8.40
N GLN A 115 32.28 -5.36 8.79
CA GLN A 115 32.34 -6.53 7.94
C GLN A 115 31.59 -6.30 6.62
N VAL A 116 30.39 -5.70 6.66
CA VAL A 116 29.62 -5.38 5.44
C VAL A 116 30.39 -4.40 4.56
N ILE A 117 30.96 -3.34 5.14
CA ILE A 117 31.76 -2.35 4.38
C ILE A 117 32.93 -3.03 3.68
N GLU A 118 33.71 -3.81 4.41
CA GLU A 118 34.91 -4.49 3.90
C GLU A 118 34.59 -5.57 2.85
N GLU A 119 33.45 -6.29 3.04
CA GLU A 119 32.99 -7.28 2.05
C GLU A 119 32.51 -6.62 0.75
N GLU A 120 31.82 -5.49 0.83
CA GLU A 120 31.27 -4.78 -0.32
C GLU A 120 32.34 -4.00 -1.09
N LEU A 121 33.21 -3.27 -0.38
CA LEU A 121 34.22 -2.42 -1.01
C LEU A 121 35.54 -3.17 -1.30
N LYS A 122 35.67 -4.44 -0.84
CA LYS A 122 36.83 -5.31 -1.09
C LYS A 122 38.15 -4.78 -0.53
N GLU A 123 38.09 -3.93 0.48
CA GLU A 123 39.23 -3.30 1.11
C GLU A 123 38.99 -3.14 2.62
N PRO A 124 40.02 -3.32 3.48
CA PRO A 124 39.90 -3.07 4.91
C PRO A 124 39.47 -1.62 5.19
N ILE A 125 38.64 -1.39 6.22
CA ILE A 125 38.08 -0.08 6.54
C ILE A 125 39.17 1.00 6.74
N GLY A 126 40.30 0.65 7.33
CA GLY A 126 41.46 1.56 7.51
C GLY A 126 42.19 1.92 6.22
N GLY A 127 41.96 1.19 5.11
CA GLY A 127 42.44 1.56 3.77
C GLY A 127 41.52 2.51 3.05
N ILE A 128 40.22 2.48 3.42
CA ILE A 128 39.18 3.30 2.78
C ILE A 128 39.02 4.66 3.49
N PHE A 129 38.94 4.65 4.82
CA PHE A 129 38.73 5.84 5.63
C PHE A 129 39.92 6.10 6.56
N MET A 130 40.32 7.36 6.68
CA MET A 130 41.29 7.78 7.67
C MET A 130 40.78 7.56 9.10
N GLU A 131 39.48 7.79 9.30
CA GLU A 131 38.76 7.59 10.56
C GLU A 131 37.33 7.18 10.26
N CYS A 132 36.79 6.19 10.98
CA CYS A 132 35.38 5.83 10.93
C CYS A 132 34.86 5.70 12.36
N CYS A 133 33.81 6.49 12.69
CA CYS A 133 33.23 6.51 14.01
C CYS A 133 32.44 5.23 14.27
N SER A 134 32.76 4.53 15.38
CA SER A 134 32.05 3.31 15.77
C SER A 134 30.62 3.58 16.27
N GLU A 135 30.37 4.80 16.76
CA GLU A 135 29.03 5.21 17.17
C GLU A 135 28.19 5.62 15.96
N SER A 136 26.98 5.08 15.85
CA SER A 136 26.10 5.41 14.74
C SER A 136 25.46 6.77 14.91
N VAL A 137 25.45 7.57 13.84
CA VAL A 137 24.73 8.86 13.78
C VAL A 137 23.23 8.64 13.75
N ALA A 138 22.79 7.59 13.05
CA ALA A 138 21.38 7.18 12.94
C ALA A 138 21.27 5.67 12.72
N ALA A 139 20.18 5.10 13.22
CA ALA A 139 19.85 3.68 13.04
C ALA A 139 18.37 3.54 12.63
N ALA A 140 18.16 3.06 11.42
CA ALA A 140 16.83 2.79 10.87
C ALA A 140 16.53 1.27 10.83
N SER A 141 15.34 0.89 10.39
CA SER A 141 14.92 -0.52 10.33
C SER A 141 15.77 -1.38 9.41
N VAL A 142 16.25 -0.83 8.28
CA VAL A 142 17.00 -1.56 7.25
C VAL A 142 18.47 -1.12 7.11
N SER A 143 18.84 0.05 7.60
CA SER A 143 20.17 0.62 7.45
C SER A 143 20.64 1.35 8.71
N GLN A 144 21.94 1.65 8.76
CA GLN A 144 22.60 2.39 9.82
C GLN A 144 23.59 3.37 9.19
N VAL A 145 23.72 4.57 9.79
CA VAL A 145 24.59 5.64 9.28
C VAL A 145 25.71 5.89 10.27
N HIS A 146 26.94 5.92 9.78
CA HIS A 146 28.15 6.28 10.52
C HIS A 146 28.79 7.51 9.90
N SER A 147 29.50 8.30 10.71
CA SER A 147 30.36 9.34 10.19
C SER A 147 31.78 8.79 9.98
N ALA A 148 32.39 9.19 8.88
CA ALA A 148 33.79 8.83 8.59
C ALA A 148 34.54 10.05 8.02
N ARG A 149 35.84 9.94 7.90
CA ARG A 149 36.69 10.93 7.26
C ARG A 149 37.54 10.26 6.20
N LEU A 150 37.54 10.78 5.00
CA LEU A 150 38.38 10.33 3.89
C LEU A 150 39.83 10.77 4.11
N PHE A 151 40.76 10.14 3.38
CA PHE A 151 42.16 10.57 3.38
C PHE A 151 42.40 11.97 2.82
N THR A 152 41.42 12.50 2.05
CA THR A 152 41.37 13.92 1.63
C THR A 152 41.07 14.89 2.78
N GLY A 153 40.66 14.39 3.95
CA GLY A 153 40.22 15.18 5.09
C GLY A 153 38.72 15.49 5.07
N GLU A 154 38.00 15.17 4.01
CA GLU A 154 36.58 15.37 3.88
C GLU A 154 35.79 14.46 4.83
N LYS A 155 34.74 15.03 5.46
CA LYS A 155 33.84 14.28 6.35
C LYS A 155 32.67 13.72 5.54
N VAL A 156 32.44 12.43 5.68
CA VAL A 156 31.42 11.69 4.93
C VAL A 156 30.46 10.96 5.84
N ALA A 157 29.23 10.76 5.34
CA ALA A 157 28.25 9.86 5.92
C ALA A 157 28.29 8.53 5.19
N VAL A 158 28.44 7.45 5.95
CA VAL A 158 28.46 6.07 5.45
C VAL A 158 27.19 5.37 5.87
N LYS A 159 26.23 5.21 4.95
CA LYS A 159 24.96 4.51 5.15
C LYS A 159 25.13 3.07 4.73
N VAL A 160 24.86 2.14 5.63
CA VAL A 160 25.13 0.71 5.43
C VAL A 160 23.86 -0.09 5.69
N ILE A 161 23.51 -1.00 4.78
CA ILE A 161 22.39 -1.94 4.97
C ILE A 161 22.78 -2.93 6.09
N ARG A 162 21.84 -3.17 7.00
CA ARG A 162 22.04 -4.08 8.12
C ARG A 162 22.36 -5.49 7.63
N PRO A 163 23.36 -6.17 8.24
CA PRO A 163 23.76 -7.51 7.84
C PRO A 163 22.58 -8.49 7.97
N GLY A 164 22.39 -9.32 6.95
CA GLY A 164 21.36 -10.38 6.93
C GLY A 164 19.91 -9.90 6.76
N ILE A 165 19.63 -8.61 6.78
CA ILE A 165 18.25 -8.07 6.71
C ILE A 165 17.54 -8.46 5.41
N ARG A 166 18.25 -8.48 4.27
CA ARG A 166 17.70 -8.88 2.97
C ARG A 166 17.06 -10.26 3.03
N LYS A 167 17.75 -11.24 3.61
CA LYS A 167 17.27 -12.62 3.73
C LYS A 167 16.01 -12.71 4.61
N ILE A 168 15.95 -11.93 5.68
CA ILE A 168 14.78 -11.87 6.57
C ILE A 168 13.59 -11.30 5.81
N ILE A 169 13.79 -10.20 5.09
CA ILE A 169 12.75 -9.54 4.31
C ILE A 169 12.21 -10.46 3.20
N GLU A 170 13.09 -11.17 2.48
CA GLU A 170 12.66 -12.13 1.45
C GLU A 170 11.77 -13.24 2.02
N GLN A 171 12.12 -13.76 3.20
CA GLN A 171 11.30 -14.76 3.89
C GLN A 171 9.95 -14.20 4.34
N ASP A 172 9.95 -12.99 4.90
CA ASP A 172 8.74 -12.32 5.38
C ASP A 172 7.79 -11.99 4.21
N ILE A 173 8.31 -11.54 3.06
CA ILE A 173 7.52 -11.27 1.85
C ILE A 173 6.82 -12.53 1.34
N GLN A 174 7.51 -13.66 1.30
CA GLN A 174 6.90 -14.94 0.89
C GLN A 174 5.71 -15.31 1.78
N LEU A 175 5.86 -15.11 3.11
CA LEU A 175 4.77 -15.33 4.04
C LEU A 175 3.63 -14.33 3.84
N MET A 176 3.95 -13.05 3.62
CA MET A 176 2.94 -12.02 3.35
C MET A 176 2.12 -12.37 2.10
N TYR A 177 2.73 -12.85 1.02
CA TYR A 177 2.02 -13.35 -0.17
C TYR A 177 1.11 -14.53 0.15
N TYR A 178 1.58 -15.47 0.95
CA TYR A 178 0.76 -16.60 1.36
C TYR A 178 -0.46 -16.16 2.17
N LEU A 179 -0.25 -15.27 3.15
CA LEU A 179 -1.33 -14.75 4.00
C LEU A 179 -2.31 -13.89 3.20
N SER A 180 -1.82 -12.98 2.35
CA SER A 180 -2.66 -12.12 1.52
C SER A 180 -3.55 -12.93 0.56
N GLY A 181 -3.01 -13.96 -0.06
CA GLY A 181 -3.79 -14.87 -0.91
C GLY A 181 -4.89 -15.63 -0.14
N LYS A 182 -4.64 -15.98 1.15
CA LYS A 182 -5.67 -16.56 2.02
C LYS A 182 -6.72 -15.52 2.41
N ILE A 183 -6.30 -14.31 2.76
CA ILE A 183 -7.19 -13.19 3.09
C ILE A 183 -8.13 -12.89 1.91
N GLU A 184 -7.62 -12.78 0.69
CA GLU A 184 -8.43 -12.56 -0.51
C GLU A 184 -9.37 -13.73 -0.82
N LYS A 185 -8.95 -14.96 -0.53
CA LYS A 185 -9.79 -16.14 -0.78
C LYS A 185 -10.96 -16.27 0.19
N TYR A 186 -10.75 -15.96 1.47
CA TYR A 186 -11.72 -16.24 2.52
C TYR A 186 -12.46 -15.00 3.04
N LEU A 187 -11.94 -13.79 2.83
CA LEU A 187 -12.54 -12.53 3.29
C LEU A 187 -12.91 -11.66 2.09
N GLU A 188 -14.19 -11.28 1.98
CA GLU A 188 -14.65 -10.36 0.91
C GLU A 188 -13.93 -9.01 0.98
N LEU A 189 -13.68 -8.52 2.20
CA LEU A 189 -12.93 -7.28 2.41
C LEU A 189 -11.48 -7.38 1.88
N GLY A 190 -10.84 -8.54 1.98
CA GLY A 190 -9.51 -8.78 1.43
C GLY A 190 -9.45 -8.60 -0.09
N LYS A 191 -10.52 -9.00 -0.79
CA LYS A 191 -10.66 -8.79 -2.25
C LYS A 191 -10.85 -7.31 -2.59
N ILE A 192 -11.64 -6.59 -1.78
CA ILE A 192 -11.91 -5.15 -1.99
C ILE A 192 -10.63 -4.35 -1.78
N ILE A 193 -9.87 -4.64 -0.72
CA ILE A 193 -8.61 -3.96 -0.39
C ILE A 193 -7.48 -4.35 -1.34
N GLY A 194 -7.54 -5.54 -1.95
CA GLY A 194 -6.49 -6.06 -2.79
C GLY A 194 -5.22 -6.39 -1.98
N ALA A 195 -5.35 -7.25 -0.97
CA ALA A 195 -4.27 -7.57 -0.02
C ALA A 195 -2.97 -8.01 -0.71
N THR A 196 -3.08 -8.78 -1.80
CA THR A 196 -1.90 -9.20 -2.60
C THR A 196 -1.24 -8.03 -3.31
N ASN A 197 -2.01 -7.02 -3.75
CA ASN A 197 -1.45 -5.82 -4.38
C ASN A 197 -0.68 -4.96 -3.36
N ILE A 198 -1.14 -4.89 -2.11
CA ILE A 198 -0.43 -4.21 -1.02
C ILE A 198 0.92 -4.90 -0.77
N VAL A 199 0.96 -6.24 -0.74
CA VAL A 199 2.21 -6.99 -0.57
C VAL A 199 3.16 -6.75 -1.76
N LYS A 200 2.64 -6.73 -2.97
CA LYS A 200 3.42 -6.43 -4.18
C LYS A 200 4.00 -5.01 -4.17
N GLU A 201 3.22 -4.05 -3.71
CA GLU A 201 3.68 -2.67 -3.54
C GLU A 201 4.77 -2.58 -2.46
N PHE A 202 4.58 -3.27 -1.34
CA PHE A 202 5.56 -3.38 -0.28
C PHE A 202 6.86 -4.01 -0.76
N GLU A 203 6.78 -5.15 -1.45
CA GLU A 203 7.95 -5.82 -2.03
C GLU A 203 8.79 -4.87 -2.90
N ARG A 204 8.12 -4.17 -3.82
CA ARG A 204 8.81 -3.20 -4.68
C ARG A 204 9.47 -2.07 -3.86
N THR A 205 8.79 -1.56 -2.85
CA THR A 205 9.29 -0.44 -2.04
C THR A 205 10.48 -0.87 -1.19
N ILE A 206 10.38 -2.00 -0.51
CA ILE A 206 11.45 -2.45 0.39
C ILE A 206 12.71 -2.89 -0.36
N PHE A 207 12.57 -3.51 -1.54
CA PHE A 207 13.74 -3.86 -2.36
C PHE A 207 14.43 -2.63 -2.94
N ASN A 208 13.70 -1.54 -3.18
CA ASN A 208 14.33 -0.26 -3.54
C ASN A 208 15.13 0.31 -2.36
N GLU A 209 14.62 0.22 -1.12
CA GLU A 209 15.36 0.62 0.09
C GLU A 209 16.60 -0.26 0.38
N LEU A 210 16.62 -1.49 -0.14
CA LEU A 210 17.74 -2.43 -0.02
C LEU A 210 18.77 -2.33 -1.16
N ASP A 211 18.73 -1.25 -1.94
CA ASP A 211 19.68 -1.00 -3.03
C ASP A 211 20.16 0.46 -2.95
N MET A 212 21.34 0.67 -2.36
CA MET A 212 21.91 1.99 -2.16
C MET A 212 22.26 2.72 -3.47
N PHE A 213 22.39 2.02 -4.59
CA PHE A 213 22.53 2.68 -5.90
C PHE A 213 21.27 3.45 -6.30
N ILE A 214 20.09 2.99 -5.88
CA ILE A 214 18.82 3.70 -6.15
C ILE A 214 18.83 5.02 -5.37
N GLU A 215 19.20 5.00 -4.10
CA GLU A 215 19.28 6.21 -3.27
C GLU A 215 20.36 7.16 -3.80
N ALA A 216 21.56 6.66 -4.14
CA ALA A 216 22.63 7.44 -4.78
C ALA A 216 22.17 8.10 -6.09
N GLY A 217 21.43 7.37 -6.93
CA GLY A 217 20.85 7.88 -8.16
C GLY A 217 19.81 8.99 -7.92
N ASN A 218 18.99 8.84 -6.87
CA ASN A 218 18.03 9.86 -6.45
C ASN A 218 18.74 11.14 -5.99
N ILE A 219 19.81 11.02 -5.17
CA ILE A 219 20.64 12.15 -4.73
C ILE A 219 21.19 12.91 -5.96
N ASN A 220 21.82 12.19 -6.87
CA ASN A 220 22.41 12.79 -8.06
C ASN A 220 21.39 13.49 -8.96
N ARG A 221 20.21 12.88 -9.16
CA ARG A 221 19.11 13.50 -9.91
C ARG A 221 18.60 14.76 -9.19
N PHE A 222 18.47 14.71 -7.88
CA PHE A 222 18.02 15.84 -7.08
C PHE A 222 19.04 16.98 -7.09
N ALA A 223 20.33 16.66 -6.95
CA ALA A 223 21.43 17.62 -7.06
C ALA A 223 21.42 18.33 -8.43
N LYS A 224 21.21 17.58 -9.53
CA LYS A 224 21.08 18.15 -10.87
C LYS A 224 19.89 19.11 -11.01
N ASN A 225 18.76 18.78 -10.40
CA ASN A 225 17.55 19.61 -10.43
C ASN A 225 17.74 20.93 -9.68
N PHE A 226 18.57 20.95 -8.63
CA PHE A 226 18.81 22.10 -7.77
C PHE A 226 20.21 22.72 -7.94
N GLN A 227 20.96 22.36 -9.01
CA GLN A 227 22.32 22.85 -9.25
C GLN A 227 22.45 24.39 -9.27
N ASP A 228 21.38 25.09 -9.68
CA ASP A 228 21.34 26.56 -9.75
C ASP A 228 20.73 27.19 -8.49
N SER A 229 20.46 26.41 -7.43
CA SER A 229 19.85 26.91 -6.20
C SER A 229 20.90 27.33 -5.19
N SER A 230 20.80 28.57 -4.71
CA SER A 230 21.61 29.06 -3.59
C SER A 230 21.01 28.74 -2.21
N GLU A 231 19.79 28.20 -2.16
CA GLU A 231 19.04 27.95 -0.92
C GLU A 231 19.14 26.49 -0.44
N ILE A 232 19.41 25.56 -1.37
CA ILE A 232 19.39 24.12 -1.10
C ILE A 232 20.78 23.53 -1.32
N HIS A 233 21.16 22.65 -0.40
CA HIS A 233 22.38 21.87 -0.49
C HIS A 233 22.05 20.38 -0.57
N ILE A 234 22.57 19.68 -1.58
CA ILE A 234 22.42 18.24 -1.75
C ILE A 234 23.78 17.61 -1.62
N PRO A 235 23.93 16.54 -0.80
CA PRO A 235 25.22 15.92 -0.55
C PRO A 235 25.83 15.34 -1.82
N GLU A 236 27.13 15.45 -1.99
CA GLU A 236 27.87 14.80 -3.05
C GLU A 236 27.99 13.30 -2.76
N VAL A 237 27.81 12.46 -3.79
CA VAL A 237 27.92 11.00 -3.68
C VAL A 237 29.31 10.56 -4.13
N HIS A 238 30.01 9.82 -3.30
CA HIS A 238 31.27 9.15 -3.64
C HIS A 238 31.01 7.81 -4.32
N TRP A 239 30.83 7.83 -5.63
CA TRP A 239 30.42 6.66 -6.42
C TRP A 239 31.40 5.49 -6.34
N GLU A 240 32.71 5.75 -6.27
CA GLU A 240 33.76 4.73 -6.11
C GLU A 240 33.70 4.00 -4.77
N LEU A 241 33.10 4.61 -3.75
CA LEU A 241 32.88 4.04 -2.41
C LEU A 241 31.43 3.61 -2.18
N THR A 242 30.62 3.60 -3.23
CA THR A 242 29.22 3.22 -3.15
C THR A 242 28.99 1.86 -3.80
N SER A 243 28.24 0.99 -3.12
CA SER A 243 27.84 -0.35 -3.57
C SER A 243 26.34 -0.56 -3.40
N LYS A 244 25.85 -1.79 -3.61
CA LYS A 244 24.47 -2.15 -3.31
C LYS A 244 24.10 -1.99 -1.83
N SER A 245 25.05 -2.23 -0.93
CA SER A 245 24.80 -2.28 0.51
C SER A 245 25.42 -1.10 1.26
N VAL A 246 26.27 -0.29 0.60
CA VAL A 246 26.98 0.84 1.20
C VAL A 246 26.80 2.08 0.32
N LEU A 247 26.38 3.19 0.93
CA LEU A 247 26.33 4.51 0.31
C LEU A 247 27.27 5.44 1.07
N VAL A 248 28.21 6.05 0.36
CA VAL A 248 29.09 7.08 0.90
C VAL A 248 28.78 8.42 0.26
N MET A 249 28.45 9.39 1.08
CA MET A 249 28.07 10.73 0.65
C MET A 249 28.64 11.80 1.58
N GLU A 250 28.67 13.05 1.15
CA GLU A 250 29.05 14.20 1.95
C GLU A 250 28.28 14.24 3.27
N PHE A 251 28.97 14.54 4.38
CA PHE A 251 28.35 14.73 5.67
C PHE A 251 27.93 16.19 5.84
N ILE A 252 26.63 16.47 5.79
CA ILE A 252 26.09 17.82 5.97
C ILE A 252 26.11 18.19 7.46
N GLU A 253 26.82 19.26 7.80
CA GLU A 253 26.87 19.80 9.15
C GLU A 253 25.83 20.91 9.35
N GLY A 254 25.13 20.86 10.48
CA GLY A 254 24.11 21.84 10.82
C GLY A 254 23.19 21.36 11.93
N VAL A 255 22.05 22.03 12.06
CA VAL A 255 21.03 21.73 13.05
C VAL A 255 19.78 21.16 12.36
N LYS A 256 19.06 20.26 13.04
CA LYS A 256 17.81 19.72 12.50
C LYS A 256 16.77 20.82 12.36
N MET A 257 15.94 20.73 11.33
CA MET A 257 14.97 21.77 10.98
C MET A 257 13.87 21.98 12.04
N ASP A 258 13.64 21.02 12.94
CA ASP A 258 12.71 21.17 14.07
C ASP A 258 13.32 21.84 15.31
N GLN A 259 14.62 22.08 15.33
CA GLN A 259 15.33 22.70 16.45
C GLN A 259 15.34 24.24 16.32
N VAL A 260 14.16 24.84 16.49
CA VAL A 260 13.95 26.30 16.28
C VAL A 260 14.93 27.18 17.06
N ASP A 261 15.20 26.84 18.33
CA ASP A 261 16.11 27.62 19.16
C ASP A 261 17.55 27.52 18.69
N ALA A 262 17.97 26.35 18.18
CA ALA A 262 19.29 26.17 17.59
C ALA A 262 19.44 26.94 16.25
N ILE A 263 18.38 27.01 15.44
CA ILE A 263 18.35 27.82 14.20
C ILE A 263 18.52 29.31 14.57
N ARG A 264 17.81 29.81 15.58
CA ARG A 264 17.96 31.17 16.06
C ARG A 264 19.36 31.47 16.64
N ALA A 265 19.95 30.46 17.28
CA ALA A 265 21.33 30.60 17.81
C ALA A 265 22.38 30.72 16.69
N LEU A 266 22.09 30.20 15.48
CA LEU A 266 22.88 30.43 14.26
C LEU A 266 22.68 31.84 13.67
N GLY A 267 21.77 32.66 14.23
CA GLY A 267 21.44 34.00 13.70
C GLY A 267 20.48 33.97 12.51
N LEU A 268 19.83 32.83 12.26
CA LEU A 268 18.90 32.60 11.14
C LEU A 268 17.45 32.78 11.58
N ASP A 269 16.60 33.25 10.63
CA ASP A 269 15.16 33.39 10.86
C ASP A 269 14.44 32.05 10.51
N PRO A 270 13.79 31.40 11.48
CA PRO A 270 13.02 30.17 11.22
C PRO A 270 11.90 30.34 10.18
N GLU A 271 11.29 31.53 10.06
CA GLU A 271 10.26 31.79 9.06
C GLU A 271 10.84 31.75 7.64
N GLU A 272 12.04 32.34 7.44
CA GLU A 272 12.72 32.28 6.14
C GLU A 272 13.12 30.84 5.78
N ILE A 273 13.63 30.08 6.74
CA ILE A 273 13.94 28.66 6.55
C ILE A 273 12.68 27.85 6.15
N ALA A 274 11.54 28.15 6.77
CA ALA A 274 10.27 27.53 6.37
C ALA A 274 9.88 27.87 4.93
N LEU A 275 10.04 29.13 4.53
CA LEU A 275 9.75 29.58 3.17
C LEU A 275 10.67 28.90 2.15
N ILE A 276 11.95 28.71 2.47
CA ILE A 276 12.88 27.93 1.62
C ILE A 276 12.34 26.50 1.43
N GLY A 277 11.92 25.83 2.50
CA GLY A 277 11.35 24.50 2.43
C GLY A 277 10.08 24.43 1.54
N LEU A 278 9.16 25.37 1.73
CA LEU A 278 7.90 25.46 0.95
C LEU A 278 8.17 25.76 -0.53
N ARG A 279 9.08 26.70 -0.84
CA ARG A 279 9.49 27.01 -2.22
C ARG A 279 10.15 25.79 -2.88
N THR A 280 11.05 25.14 -2.17
CA THR A 280 11.75 23.95 -2.63
C THR A 280 10.78 22.84 -2.99
N PHE A 281 9.80 22.57 -2.14
CA PHE A 281 8.78 21.58 -2.42
C PHE A 281 7.93 21.95 -3.63
N SER A 282 7.51 23.21 -3.75
CA SER A 282 6.75 23.70 -4.90
C SER A 282 7.51 23.52 -6.23
N ARG A 283 8.84 23.78 -6.23
CA ARG A 283 9.71 23.53 -7.38
C ARG A 283 9.82 22.05 -7.73
N GLN A 284 9.97 21.18 -6.72
CA GLN A 284 10.00 19.73 -6.93
C GLN A 284 8.77 19.24 -7.67
N LEU A 285 7.59 19.76 -7.33
CA LEU A 285 6.33 19.38 -7.95
C LEU A 285 6.16 19.99 -9.35
N MET A 286 6.31 21.31 -9.46
CA MET A 286 5.88 22.06 -10.65
C MET A 286 6.98 22.30 -11.68
N GLU A 287 8.24 22.14 -11.30
CA GLU A 287 9.36 22.29 -12.25
C GLU A 287 9.96 20.94 -12.64
N PHE A 288 10.04 20.00 -11.72
CA PHE A 288 10.80 18.76 -11.93
C PHE A 288 9.96 17.49 -11.97
N GLY A 289 8.73 17.49 -11.44
CA GLY A 289 7.91 16.28 -11.30
C GLY A 289 8.59 15.17 -10.52
N PHE A 290 9.61 15.52 -9.73
CA PHE A 290 10.42 14.62 -8.92
C PHE A 290 10.57 15.20 -7.53
N PHE A 291 9.96 14.56 -6.52
CA PHE A 291 9.85 15.13 -5.20
C PHE A 291 10.24 14.16 -4.10
N HIS A 292 10.78 14.71 -3.03
CA HIS A 292 11.06 13.99 -1.79
C HIS A 292 9.74 13.64 -1.10
N ALA A 293 9.45 12.36 -0.95
CA ALA A 293 8.17 11.91 -0.42
C ALA A 293 8.17 11.71 1.11
N ASP A 294 9.24 12.08 1.79
CA ASP A 294 9.35 12.02 3.25
C ASP A 294 10.16 13.20 3.84
N PRO A 295 9.69 14.47 3.69
CA PRO A 295 10.36 15.65 4.20
C PRO A 295 10.22 15.75 5.74
N HIS A 296 10.71 14.72 6.44
CA HIS A 296 10.71 14.70 7.90
C HIS A 296 11.82 15.62 8.43
N PRO A 297 11.63 16.32 9.58
CA PRO A 297 12.66 17.18 10.18
C PRO A 297 14.01 16.48 10.38
N ALA A 298 14.00 15.16 10.64
CA ALA A 298 15.23 14.37 10.79
C ALA A 298 16.06 14.27 9.51
N ASN A 299 15.42 14.46 8.34
CA ASN A 299 16.02 14.35 7.01
C ASN A 299 16.40 15.72 6.43
N THR A 300 16.20 16.81 7.21
CA THR A 300 16.44 18.18 6.75
C THR A 300 17.32 18.91 7.75
N ILE A 301 18.46 19.39 7.29
CA ILE A 301 19.50 20.03 8.09
C ILE A 301 19.61 21.51 7.69
N VAL A 302 19.54 22.42 8.64
CA VAL A 302 19.79 23.84 8.42
C VAL A 302 21.28 24.11 8.67
N MET A 303 22.00 24.51 7.62
CA MET A 303 23.43 24.80 7.67
C MET A 303 23.68 26.19 8.23
N ALA A 304 24.91 26.44 8.72
CA ALA A 304 25.28 27.72 9.31
C ALA A 304 25.20 28.91 8.34
N ASP A 305 25.29 28.67 7.04
CA ASP A 305 25.16 29.66 5.98
C ASP A 305 23.71 29.94 5.56
N GLY A 306 22.73 29.29 6.20
CA GLY A 306 21.30 29.45 5.93
C GLY A 306 20.75 28.54 4.83
N ARG A 307 21.60 27.72 4.17
CA ARG A 307 21.12 26.72 3.23
C ARG A 307 20.43 25.56 3.95
N VAL A 308 19.51 24.94 3.24
CA VAL A 308 18.80 23.74 3.73
C VAL A 308 19.35 22.50 3.03
N GLY A 309 19.98 21.62 3.80
CA GLY A 309 20.51 20.33 3.34
C GLY A 309 19.47 19.22 3.49
N ILE A 310 19.42 18.31 2.54
CA ILE A 310 18.55 17.11 2.57
C ILE A 310 19.45 15.89 2.59
N VAL A 311 19.21 14.93 3.52
CA VAL A 311 20.16 13.86 3.81
C VAL A 311 19.65 12.44 3.59
N ASP A 312 18.36 12.23 3.33
CA ASP A 312 17.77 10.91 3.05
C ASP A 312 16.95 10.97 1.76
N PHE A 313 17.25 10.10 0.79
CA PHE A 313 16.59 10.04 -0.52
C PHE A 313 16.01 8.65 -0.79
N GLY A 314 15.72 7.90 0.26
CA GLY A 314 15.17 6.54 0.17
C GLY A 314 13.76 6.48 -0.41
N ILE A 315 12.92 7.50 -0.17
CA ILE A 315 11.54 7.55 -0.66
C ILE A 315 11.34 8.78 -1.52
N MET A 316 11.25 8.56 -2.84
CA MET A 316 11.01 9.62 -3.82
C MET A 316 9.68 9.40 -4.54
N GLY A 317 8.99 10.50 -4.85
CA GLY A 317 7.81 10.51 -5.70
C GLY A 317 8.14 11.00 -7.11
N TYR A 318 7.40 10.48 -8.09
CA TYR A 318 7.52 10.89 -9.48
C TYR A 318 6.15 11.23 -10.05
N LEU A 319 6.05 12.37 -10.71
CA LEU A 319 4.89 12.81 -11.47
C LEU A 319 5.32 12.99 -12.92
N ASP A 320 4.58 12.40 -13.83
CA ASP A 320 4.71 12.69 -15.24
C ASP A 320 4.03 14.04 -15.58
N ASP A 321 4.25 14.54 -16.78
CA ASP A 321 3.74 15.84 -17.21
C ASP A 321 2.21 15.93 -17.13
N GLU A 322 1.49 14.83 -17.36
CA GLU A 322 0.04 14.75 -17.28
C GLU A 322 -0.44 14.84 -15.82
N THR A 323 0.17 14.05 -14.93
CA THR A 323 -0.13 14.13 -13.49
C THR A 323 0.24 15.51 -12.91
N MET A 324 1.36 16.12 -13.36
CA MET A 324 1.72 17.49 -12.96
C MET A 324 0.66 18.50 -13.39
N LEU A 325 0.08 18.34 -14.59
CA LEU A 325 -1.00 19.17 -15.08
C LEU A 325 -2.22 19.08 -14.16
N HIS A 326 -2.67 17.87 -13.84
CA HIS A 326 -3.82 17.68 -12.96
C HIS A 326 -3.56 18.22 -11.54
N VAL A 327 -2.36 18.02 -11.01
CA VAL A 327 -1.97 18.58 -9.70
C VAL A 327 -1.96 20.11 -9.73
N ALA A 328 -1.46 20.74 -10.81
CA ALA A 328 -1.49 22.19 -10.96
C ALA A 328 -2.92 22.73 -11.05
N GLN A 329 -3.79 22.06 -11.80
CA GLN A 329 -5.22 22.41 -11.91
C GLN A 329 -5.93 22.28 -10.56
N LEU A 330 -5.68 21.19 -9.81
CA LEU A 330 -6.23 20.98 -8.46
C LEU A 330 -5.80 22.09 -7.51
N LEU A 331 -4.49 22.44 -7.49
CA LEU A 331 -3.96 23.50 -6.63
C LEU A 331 -4.59 24.86 -6.94
N LEU A 332 -4.71 25.22 -8.23
CA LEU A 332 -5.33 26.46 -8.63
C LEU A 332 -6.83 26.45 -8.43
N GLY A 333 -7.52 25.38 -8.78
CA GLY A 333 -8.96 25.24 -8.56
C GLY A 333 -9.33 25.42 -7.08
N PHE A 334 -8.59 24.81 -6.16
CA PHE A 334 -8.78 25.06 -4.73
C PHE A 334 -8.41 26.49 -4.35
N ALA A 335 -7.27 27.03 -4.82
CA ALA A 335 -6.85 28.39 -4.49
C ALA A 335 -7.83 29.47 -4.99
N GLU A 336 -8.49 29.25 -6.13
CA GLU A 336 -9.43 30.18 -6.78
C GLU A 336 -10.91 29.85 -6.53
N ARG A 337 -11.19 28.79 -5.77
CA ARG A 337 -12.54 28.24 -5.48
C ARG A 337 -13.29 27.80 -6.72
N ASP A 338 -12.57 27.43 -7.76
CA ASP A 338 -13.15 26.88 -8.98
C ASP A 338 -13.31 25.36 -8.85
N TYR A 339 -14.46 24.96 -8.29
CA TYR A 339 -14.77 23.56 -8.08
C TYR A 339 -15.08 22.81 -9.39
N ASP A 340 -15.37 23.53 -10.49
CA ASP A 340 -15.53 22.91 -11.79
C ASP A 340 -14.17 22.47 -12.32
N MET A 341 -13.15 23.33 -12.22
CA MET A 341 -11.78 22.98 -12.54
C MET A 341 -11.26 21.80 -11.69
N VAL A 342 -11.60 21.76 -10.39
CA VAL A 342 -11.22 20.64 -9.51
C VAL A 342 -11.87 19.34 -9.97
N MET A 343 -13.18 19.37 -10.31
CA MET A 343 -13.90 18.18 -10.78
C MET A 343 -13.36 17.67 -12.11
N GLU A 344 -13.11 18.57 -13.06
CA GLU A 344 -12.50 18.25 -14.36
C GLU A 344 -11.12 17.62 -14.19
N ALA A 345 -10.25 18.22 -13.38
CA ALA A 345 -8.93 17.66 -13.10
C ALA A 345 -8.98 16.26 -12.46
N LEU A 346 -9.95 15.99 -11.58
CA LEU A 346 -10.14 14.67 -10.97
C LEU A 346 -10.69 13.64 -11.97
N GLN A 347 -11.53 14.06 -12.92
CA GLN A 347 -12.04 13.20 -14.00
C GLN A 347 -10.96 12.88 -15.01
N ASP A 348 -10.22 13.89 -15.48
CA ASP A 348 -9.12 13.74 -16.44
C ASP A 348 -8.00 12.86 -15.87
N ALA A 349 -7.73 12.97 -14.57
CA ALA A 349 -6.81 12.08 -13.86
C ALA A 349 -7.33 10.64 -13.68
N GLY A 350 -8.56 10.34 -14.14
CA GLY A 350 -9.19 9.03 -13.98
C GLY A 350 -9.53 8.64 -12.52
N ILE A 351 -9.51 9.62 -11.61
CA ILE A 351 -9.84 9.43 -10.19
C ILE A 351 -11.35 9.34 -10.02
N LEU A 352 -12.09 10.22 -10.69
CA LEU A 352 -13.54 10.19 -10.77
C LEU A 352 -13.95 9.62 -12.12
N ARG A 353 -14.81 8.61 -12.09
CA ARG A 353 -15.35 8.02 -13.31
C ARG A 353 -16.54 8.85 -13.79
N GLU A 354 -16.68 9.07 -15.10
CA GLU A 354 -17.81 9.78 -15.70
C GLU A 354 -19.16 9.14 -15.39
N ASP A 355 -19.19 7.79 -15.28
CA ASP A 355 -20.39 7.00 -14.98
C ASP A 355 -20.68 6.90 -13.46
N MET A 356 -19.97 7.66 -12.62
CA MET A 356 -20.15 7.63 -11.17
C MET A 356 -21.54 8.17 -10.80
N PRO A 357 -22.43 7.34 -10.22
CA PRO A 357 -23.69 7.82 -9.70
C PRO A 357 -23.37 8.78 -8.54
N ASN A 358 -23.96 9.95 -8.52
CA ASN A 358 -23.79 10.98 -7.47
C ASN A 358 -22.54 11.90 -7.62
N LEU A 359 -22.09 12.14 -8.84
CA LEU A 359 -20.99 13.09 -9.11
C LEU A 359 -21.30 14.51 -8.57
N GLN A 360 -22.55 14.94 -8.69
CA GLN A 360 -23.00 16.24 -8.18
C GLN A 360 -23.00 16.30 -6.64
N ASP A 361 -23.36 15.19 -5.98
CA ASP A 361 -23.31 15.09 -4.52
C ASP A 361 -21.85 15.15 -4.04
N PHE A 362 -20.93 14.49 -4.75
CA PHE A 362 -19.50 14.57 -4.46
C PHE A 362 -18.98 16.02 -4.57
N LYS A 363 -19.34 16.75 -5.63
CA LYS A 363 -18.97 18.16 -5.80
C LYS A 363 -19.50 19.02 -4.65
N THR A 364 -20.74 18.79 -4.23
CA THR A 364 -21.36 19.52 -3.12
C THR A 364 -20.63 19.21 -1.81
N ASP A 365 -20.42 17.94 -1.49
CA ASP A 365 -19.69 17.53 -0.30
C ASP A 365 -18.24 18.07 -0.28
N LEU A 366 -17.56 18.06 -1.43
CA LEU A 366 -16.20 18.62 -1.57
C LEU A 366 -16.20 20.12 -1.31
N LYS A 367 -17.19 20.84 -1.82
CA LYS A 367 -17.37 22.27 -1.56
C LYS A 367 -17.62 22.53 -0.08
N ASP A 368 -18.57 21.80 0.53
CA ASP A 368 -18.92 21.96 1.95
C ASP A 368 -17.73 21.72 2.89
N ILE A 369 -16.86 20.76 2.55
CA ILE A 369 -15.63 20.51 3.28
C ILE A 369 -14.61 21.62 3.07
N SER A 370 -14.52 22.19 1.85
CA SER A 370 -13.48 23.17 1.50
C SER A 370 -13.81 24.59 1.96
N GLU A 371 -15.10 24.99 1.86
CA GLU A 371 -15.56 26.34 2.17
C GLU A 371 -15.18 26.86 3.59
N PRO A 372 -15.26 26.05 4.66
CA PRO A 372 -14.85 26.51 6.01
C PRO A 372 -13.39 26.93 6.12
N PHE A 373 -12.54 26.52 5.17
CA PHE A 373 -11.12 26.86 5.18
C PHE A 373 -10.80 28.18 4.49
N TYR A 374 -11.73 28.70 3.69
CA TYR A 374 -11.58 30.01 3.06
C TYR A 374 -11.97 31.13 4.02
N GLY A 375 -11.14 32.16 4.10
CA GLY A 375 -11.38 33.34 4.94
C GLY A 375 -10.94 33.20 6.40
N ARG A 376 -10.45 32.02 6.82
CA ARG A 376 -9.75 31.88 8.10
C ARG A 376 -8.26 32.11 7.91
N SER A 377 -7.61 32.68 8.93
CA SER A 377 -6.14 32.72 8.94
C SER A 377 -5.61 31.28 8.83
N LEU A 378 -4.75 31.02 7.86
CA LEU A 378 -4.12 29.73 7.65
C LEU A 378 -3.36 29.19 8.88
N LYS A 379 -3.03 30.09 9.83
CA LYS A 379 -2.53 29.70 11.17
C LYS A 379 -3.45 28.75 11.94
N THR A 380 -4.76 28.85 11.71
CA THR A 380 -5.77 28.10 12.48
C THR A 380 -6.27 26.85 11.75
N ILE A 381 -5.89 26.66 10.49
CA ILE A 381 -6.32 25.53 9.67
C ILE A 381 -5.24 24.47 9.71
N SER A 382 -5.63 23.26 10.06
CA SER A 382 -4.77 22.10 9.96
C SER A 382 -4.94 21.46 8.59
N VAL A 383 -3.86 21.40 7.79
CA VAL A 383 -3.88 20.62 6.53
C VAL A 383 -4.24 19.16 6.81
N ARG A 384 -3.92 18.69 8.02
CA ARG A 384 -4.33 17.35 8.46
C ARG A 384 -5.85 17.20 8.53
N ASP A 385 -6.56 18.22 9.04
CA ASP A 385 -8.03 18.16 9.12
C ASP A 385 -8.66 18.18 7.72
N ILE A 386 -8.10 18.96 6.80
CA ILE A 386 -8.50 18.92 5.37
C ILE A 386 -8.27 17.53 4.79
N TYR A 387 -7.09 16.97 4.99
CA TYR A 387 -6.77 15.64 4.51
C TYR A 387 -7.71 14.58 5.06
N ASP A 388 -7.98 14.58 6.37
CA ASP A 388 -8.84 13.59 7.01
C ASP A 388 -10.28 13.70 6.48
N GLN A 389 -10.78 14.91 6.21
CA GLN A 389 -12.09 15.13 5.61
C GLN A 389 -12.13 14.69 4.14
N VAL A 390 -11.10 15.01 3.35
CA VAL A 390 -10.98 14.54 1.96
C VAL A 390 -10.90 13.01 1.92
N MET A 391 -10.15 12.38 2.82
CA MET A 391 -10.08 10.91 2.90
C MET A 391 -11.43 10.28 3.29
N GLN A 392 -12.24 10.94 4.12
CA GLN A 392 -13.61 10.50 4.40
C GLN A 392 -14.48 10.54 3.13
N LEU A 393 -14.35 11.57 2.28
CA LEU A 393 -15.00 11.60 0.97
C LEU A 393 -14.53 10.45 0.07
N VAL A 394 -13.24 10.25 -0.03
CA VAL A 394 -12.64 9.16 -0.82
C VAL A 394 -13.23 7.82 -0.41
N LEU A 395 -13.33 7.55 0.90
CA LEU A 395 -13.95 6.33 1.43
C LEU A 395 -15.46 6.28 1.19
N LYS A 396 -16.18 7.39 1.41
CA LYS A 396 -17.65 7.49 1.19
C LYS A 396 -18.03 7.15 -0.24
N TYR A 397 -17.27 7.69 -1.20
CA TYR A 397 -17.53 7.51 -2.63
C TYR A 397 -16.75 6.35 -3.24
N ARG A 398 -15.99 5.57 -2.44
CA ARG A 398 -15.19 4.41 -2.87
C ARG A 398 -14.21 4.75 -3.99
N ILE A 399 -13.58 5.90 -3.90
CA ILE A 399 -12.58 6.37 -4.85
C ILE A 399 -11.25 5.69 -4.54
N ILE A 400 -10.55 5.22 -5.57
CA ILE A 400 -9.21 4.63 -5.42
C ILE A 400 -8.20 5.67 -5.90
N LEU A 401 -7.37 6.16 -4.98
CA LEU A 401 -6.34 7.14 -5.30
C LEU A 401 -5.06 6.46 -5.82
N PRO A 402 -4.46 6.99 -6.90
CA PRO A 402 -3.12 6.57 -7.34
C PRO A 402 -2.08 6.77 -6.23
N ARG A 403 -1.12 5.83 -6.13
CA ARG A 403 -0.06 5.87 -5.11
C ARG A 403 0.69 7.21 -5.07
N ASN A 404 1.03 7.77 -6.24
CA ASN A 404 1.79 9.02 -6.32
C ASN A 404 1.03 10.19 -5.70
N LEU A 405 -0.30 10.23 -5.85
CA LEU A 405 -1.13 11.26 -5.19
C LEU A 405 -1.20 11.07 -3.67
N LEU A 406 -1.29 9.83 -3.19
CA LEU A 406 -1.24 9.57 -1.75
C LEU A 406 0.09 9.98 -1.13
N LEU A 407 1.21 9.70 -1.80
CA LEU A 407 2.53 10.18 -1.40
C LEU A 407 2.60 11.71 -1.44
N LEU A 408 2.05 12.34 -2.47
CA LEU A 408 1.97 13.79 -2.59
C LEU A 408 1.19 14.39 -1.42
N PHE A 409 0.01 13.87 -1.10
CA PHE A 409 -0.78 14.33 0.05
C PHE A 409 -0.03 14.17 1.38
N LYS A 410 0.64 13.02 1.59
CA LYS A 410 1.50 12.82 2.77
C LYS A 410 2.56 13.92 2.85
N THR A 411 3.25 14.18 1.75
CA THR A 411 4.32 15.18 1.67
C THR A 411 3.80 16.59 1.93
N PHE A 412 2.63 16.93 1.40
CA PHE A 412 1.95 18.19 1.66
C PHE A 412 1.73 18.41 3.17
N ILE A 413 1.19 17.40 3.86
CA ILE A 413 0.92 17.49 5.31
C ILE A 413 2.22 17.63 6.09
N GLN A 414 3.26 16.88 5.74
CA GLN A 414 4.56 16.93 6.41
C GLN A 414 5.22 18.30 6.21
N THR A 415 5.23 18.81 4.99
CA THR A 415 5.82 20.12 4.66
C THR A 415 5.09 21.27 5.37
N GLU A 416 3.77 21.24 5.38
CA GLU A 416 2.95 22.22 6.13
C GLU A 416 3.19 22.11 7.64
N SER A 417 3.29 20.89 8.18
CA SER A 417 3.57 20.67 9.60
C SER A 417 4.93 21.20 9.99
N LEU A 418 5.92 21.04 9.11
CA LEU A 418 7.26 21.59 9.30
C LEU A 418 7.25 23.13 9.29
N GLY A 419 6.50 23.75 8.37
CA GLY A 419 6.29 25.20 8.39
C GLY A 419 5.70 25.69 9.70
N LYS A 420 4.74 24.97 10.30
CA LYS A 420 4.16 25.31 11.60
C LYS A 420 5.14 25.16 12.76
N ILE A 421 5.97 24.13 12.77
CA ILE A 421 7.06 23.96 13.76
C ILE A 421 7.98 25.17 13.73
N LEU A 422 8.34 25.64 12.54
CA LEU A 422 9.17 26.82 12.31
C LEU A 422 8.42 28.15 12.53
N GLN A 423 7.18 28.11 13.00
CA GLN A 423 6.33 29.27 13.29
C GLN A 423 6.01 30.14 12.06
N SER A 424 6.10 29.59 10.87
CA SER A 424 5.76 30.28 9.62
C SER A 424 4.25 30.53 9.51
N ASN A 425 3.90 31.66 8.92
CA ASN A 425 2.54 32.03 8.57
C ASN A 425 2.15 31.65 7.15
N ALA A 426 3.14 31.25 6.33
CA ALA A 426 2.94 30.91 4.93
C ALA A 426 2.25 29.55 4.80
N SER A 427 1.31 29.47 3.86
CA SER A 427 0.68 28.21 3.45
C SER A 427 1.37 27.65 2.23
N ILE A 428 1.52 26.33 2.19
CA ILE A 428 2.02 25.62 1.01
C ILE A 428 1.18 25.92 -0.24
N LEU A 429 -0.15 26.08 -0.11
CA LEU A 429 -1.03 26.42 -1.23
C LEU A 429 -0.71 27.82 -1.80
N GLU A 430 -0.48 28.82 -0.93
CA GLU A 430 -0.13 30.17 -1.36
C GLU A 430 1.24 30.22 -2.02
N VAL A 431 2.23 29.53 -1.43
CA VAL A 431 3.58 29.46 -1.97
C VAL A 431 3.61 28.68 -3.29
N SER A 432 2.82 27.63 -3.42
CA SER A 432 2.77 26.80 -4.66
C SER A 432 1.98 27.46 -5.80
N ARG A 433 1.05 28.37 -5.50
CA ARG A 433 0.18 29.03 -6.50
C ARG A 433 0.95 29.65 -7.68
N PRO A 434 2.00 30.48 -7.49
CA PRO A 434 2.74 31.08 -8.61
C PRO A 434 3.46 30.00 -9.46
N PHE A 435 3.92 28.92 -8.86
CA PHE A 435 4.57 27.82 -9.60
C PHE A 435 3.56 27.06 -10.44
N ALA A 436 2.40 26.73 -9.89
CA ALA A 436 1.30 26.08 -10.61
C ALA A 436 0.83 26.94 -11.78
N LYS A 437 0.64 28.24 -11.54
CA LYS A 437 0.24 29.19 -12.60
C LYS A 437 1.29 29.26 -13.72
N LYS A 438 2.57 29.40 -13.39
CA LYS A 438 3.68 29.42 -14.35
C LYS A 438 3.75 28.10 -15.16
N PHE A 439 3.51 26.97 -14.51
CA PHE A 439 3.48 25.66 -15.18
C PHE A 439 2.35 25.60 -16.21
N LEU A 440 1.12 26.00 -15.84
CA LEU A 440 -0.03 26.03 -16.75
C LEU A 440 0.17 27.04 -17.90
N GLU A 441 0.66 28.24 -17.61
CA GLU A 441 0.98 29.25 -18.65
C GLU A 441 1.99 28.70 -19.64
N LYS A 442 3.03 28.01 -19.19
CA LYS A 442 4.02 27.35 -20.05
C LYS A 442 3.39 26.23 -20.89
N ARG A 443 2.48 25.45 -20.30
CA ARG A 443 1.80 24.34 -20.99
C ARG A 443 0.81 24.83 -22.03
N TYR A 444 0.04 25.88 -21.73
CA TYR A 444 -0.96 26.46 -22.63
C TYR A 444 -0.39 27.57 -23.53
N ASN A 445 0.93 27.78 -23.55
CA ASN A 445 1.55 28.73 -24.47
C ASN A 445 1.30 28.27 -25.91
N PRO A 446 0.76 29.14 -26.80
CA PRO A 446 0.46 28.79 -28.18
C PRO A 446 1.63 28.16 -28.95
N HIS A 447 2.86 28.61 -28.69
CA HIS A 447 4.05 28.05 -29.31
C HIS A 447 4.29 26.59 -28.95
N ASN A 448 4.06 26.21 -27.70
CA ASN A 448 4.19 24.82 -27.22
C ASN A 448 3.04 23.96 -27.75
N LEU A 449 1.81 24.47 -27.76
CA LEU A 449 0.65 23.84 -28.39
C LEU A 449 0.88 23.51 -29.86
N PHE A 450 1.41 24.46 -30.65
CA PHE A 450 1.77 24.20 -32.06
C PHE A 450 2.86 23.14 -32.21
N SER A 451 3.85 23.13 -31.32
CA SER A 451 4.91 22.10 -31.29
C SER A 451 4.37 20.71 -30.95
N ASP A 452 3.48 20.62 -29.98
CA ASP A 452 2.86 19.34 -29.55
C ASP A 452 1.87 18.86 -30.62
N MET A 453 1.03 19.73 -31.18
CA MET A 453 0.20 19.39 -32.34
C MET A 453 1.02 18.90 -33.53
N ALA A 454 2.19 19.52 -33.80
CA ALA A 454 3.07 19.07 -34.87
C ALA A 454 3.67 17.69 -34.62
N LYS A 455 3.97 17.36 -33.36
CA LYS A 455 4.37 16.00 -32.94
C LYS A 455 3.22 15.00 -33.09
N ASP A 456 2.03 15.35 -32.62
CA ASP A 456 0.84 14.49 -32.70
C ASP A 456 0.46 14.22 -34.18
N ILE A 457 0.53 15.22 -35.04
CA ILE A 457 0.32 15.06 -36.50
C ILE A 457 1.40 14.16 -37.10
N LYS A 458 2.66 14.28 -36.67
CA LYS A 458 3.76 13.43 -37.13
C LYS A 458 3.56 11.98 -36.68
N ASP A 459 3.15 11.78 -35.41
CA ASP A 459 2.87 10.46 -34.85
C ASP A 459 1.61 9.86 -35.48
N MET A 460 0.57 10.65 -35.71
CA MET A 460 -0.61 10.27 -36.48
C MET A 460 -0.25 9.88 -37.92
N GLY A 461 0.66 10.62 -38.55
CA GLY A 461 1.19 10.27 -39.88
C GLY A 461 1.99 8.97 -39.89
N SER A 462 2.74 8.67 -38.83
CA SER A 462 3.45 7.40 -38.68
C SER A 462 2.48 6.24 -38.45
N ASN A 463 1.46 6.44 -37.65
CA ASN A 463 0.40 5.45 -37.36
C ASN A 463 -0.47 5.20 -38.63
N LEU A 464 -0.79 6.23 -39.41
CA LEU A 464 -1.47 6.08 -40.70
C LEU A 464 -0.66 5.27 -41.69
N LYS A 465 0.67 5.42 -41.71
CA LYS A 465 1.55 4.58 -42.55
C LYS A 465 1.56 3.11 -42.13
N MET A 466 1.33 2.84 -40.89
CA MET A 466 1.27 1.47 -40.34
C MET A 466 -0.12 0.83 -40.49
N MET A 467 -1.19 1.63 -40.62
CA MET A 467 -2.57 1.13 -40.79
C MET A 467 -2.74 0.10 -41.90
N PRO A 468 -2.20 0.28 -43.12
CA PRO A 468 -2.36 -0.74 -44.16
C PRO A 468 -1.73 -2.08 -43.77
N LYS A 469 -0.61 -2.05 -43.03
CA LYS A 469 0.05 -3.25 -42.54
C LYS A 469 -0.79 -3.96 -41.47
N TRP A 470 -1.32 -3.20 -40.50
CA TRP A 470 -2.21 -3.76 -39.48
C TRP A 470 -3.51 -4.32 -40.08
N LEU A 471 -4.10 -3.60 -41.04
CA LEU A 471 -5.28 -4.06 -41.77
C LEU A 471 -4.98 -5.37 -42.55
N HIS A 472 -3.82 -5.41 -43.22
CA HIS A 472 -3.36 -6.60 -43.91
C HIS A 472 -3.13 -7.77 -42.96
N ASP A 473 -2.51 -7.56 -41.82
CA ASP A 473 -2.24 -8.58 -40.81
C ASP A 473 -3.54 -9.09 -40.17
N ILE A 474 -4.51 -8.21 -39.89
CA ILE A 474 -5.84 -8.56 -39.38
C ILE A 474 -6.58 -9.40 -40.43
N LEU A 475 -6.63 -8.95 -41.69
CA LEU A 475 -7.27 -9.67 -42.79
C LEU A 475 -6.61 -11.03 -43.04
N LYS A 476 -5.29 -11.10 -42.96
CA LYS A 476 -4.53 -12.35 -43.10
C LYS A 476 -4.79 -13.32 -41.93
N GLN A 477 -4.89 -12.83 -40.71
CA GLN A 477 -5.24 -13.65 -39.54
C GLN A 477 -6.68 -14.11 -39.59
N THR A 478 -7.61 -13.27 -40.07
CA THR A 478 -9.02 -13.61 -40.26
C THR A 478 -9.17 -14.66 -41.35
N ALA A 479 -8.50 -14.48 -42.48
CA ALA A 479 -8.51 -15.45 -43.59
C ALA A 479 -7.84 -16.80 -43.24
N ALA A 480 -6.89 -16.77 -42.29
CA ALA A 480 -6.23 -17.99 -41.79
C ALA A 480 -7.01 -18.70 -40.68
N GLY A 481 -8.19 -18.20 -40.26
CA GLY A 481 -9.00 -18.75 -39.17
C GLY A 481 -8.31 -18.73 -37.79
N LYS A 482 -7.28 -17.90 -37.62
CA LYS A 482 -6.47 -17.83 -36.38
C LYS A 482 -6.88 -16.72 -35.41
N GLN A 483 -7.96 -16.00 -35.69
CA GLN A 483 -8.47 -15.01 -34.73
C GLN A 483 -9.18 -15.72 -33.57
N ARG A 484 -8.60 -15.65 -32.40
CA ARG A 484 -9.29 -15.92 -31.14
C ARG A 484 -9.80 -14.59 -30.61
N LEU A 485 -11.12 -14.37 -30.71
CA LEU A 485 -11.81 -13.32 -29.97
C LEU A 485 -11.97 -13.84 -28.53
N GLU A 486 -11.12 -13.39 -27.63
CA GLU A 486 -11.36 -13.57 -26.19
C GLU A 486 -12.39 -12.51 -25.74
N LEU A 487 -13.66 -12.91 -25.75
CA LEU A 487 -14.74 -12.11 -25.15
C LEU A 487 -14.67 -12.30 -23.63
N HIS A 488 -14.07 -11.34 -22.94
CA HIS A 488 -14.17 -11.24 -21.48
C HIS A 488 -15.58 -10.77 -21.09
N HIS A 489 -16.48 -11.71 -20.87
CA HIS A 489 -17.76 -11.42 -20.22
C HIS A 489 -17.56 -11.27 -18.71
N SER A 490 -17.43 -10.04 -18.22
CA SER A 490 -17.28 -9.73 -16.79
C SER A 490 -18.53 -9.96 -15.93
N GLY A 491 -19.64 -10.47 -16.49
CA GLY A 491 -20.89 -10.70 -15.77
C GLY A 491 -21.21 -12.16 -15.40
N PHE A 492 -20.51 -13.16 -15.97
CA PHE A 492 -20.86 -14.56 -15.82
C PHE A 492 -20.31 -15.27 -14.58
N SER A 493 -19.28 -14.72 -13.92
CA SER A 493 -18.68 -15.36 -12.73
C SER A 493 -19.63 -15.48 -11.52
N SER A 494 -20.59 -14.59 -11.39
CA SER A 494 -21.61 -14.67 -10.34
C SER A 494 -22.75 -15.64 -10.67
N MET A 495 -22.98 -15.91 -11.94
CA MET A 495 -24.02 -16.83 -12.42
C MET A 495 -23.51 -18.27 -12.33
N ASP A 496 -22.23 -18.52 -12.63
CA ASP A 496 -21.58 -19.83 -12.57
C ASP A 496 -21.57 -20.39 -11.13
N THR A 497 -21.20 -19.59 -10.16
CA THR A 497 -21.25 -19.97 -8.73
C THR A 497 -22.65 -20.19 -8.17
N ARG A 498 -23.69 -19.54 -8.74
CA ARG A 498 -25.08 -19.77 -8.36
C ARG A 498 -25.62 -21.06 -8.98
N LEU A 499 -25.29 -21.33 -10.23
CA LEU A 499 -25.69 -22.54 -10.94
C LEU A 499 -25.02 -23.77 -10.31
N GLU A 500 -23.73 -23.72 -9.99
CA GLU A 500 -23.00 -24.79 -9.31
C GLU A 500 -23.59 -25.13 -7.93
N LYS A 501 -23.94 -24.11 -7.14
CA LYS A 501 -24.63 -24.30 -5.86
C LYS A 501 -26.03 -24.89 -6.04
N GLY A 502 -26.76 -24.48 -7.07
CA GLY A 502 -28.08 -25.01 -7.41
C GLY A 502 -28.02 -26.49 -7.81
N ILE A 503 -27.09 -26.86 -8.68
CA ILE A 503 -26.85 -28.24 -9.13
C ILE A 503 -26.44 -29.12 -7.95
N ASN A 504 -25.52 -28.67 -7.10
CA ASN A 504 -25.08 -29.43 -5.93
C ASN A 504 -26.25 -29.71 -4.95
N ARG A 505 -27.13 -28.73 -4.73
CA ARG A 505 -28.33 -28.91 -3.87
C ARG A 505 -29.33 -29.89 -4.48
N LEU A 506 -29.54 -29.82 -5.81
CA LEU A 506 -30.39 -30.74 -6.52
C LEU A 506 -29.86 -32.16 -6.44
N THR A 507 -28.55 -32.36 -6.66
CA THR A 507 -27.88 -33.65 -6.57
C THR A 507 -28.02 -34.27 -5.17
N ILE A 508 -27.79 -33.50 -4.12
CA ILE A 508 -27.97 -33.96 -2.74
C ILE A 508 -29.45 -34.33 -2.48
N GLY A 509 -30.40 -33.53 -2.97
CA GLY A 509 -31.82 -33.79 -2.85
C GLY A 509 -32.22 -35.12 -3.52
N ILE A 510 -31.70 -35.39 -4.72
CA ILE A 510 -31.94 -36.63 -5.44
C ILE A 510 -31.35 -37.84 -4.69
N ILE A 511 -30.15 -37.70 -4.13
CA ILE A 511 -29.51 -38.78 -3.34
C ILE A 511 -30.33 -39.08 -2.08
N ILE A 512 -30.80 -38.06 -1.37
CA ILE A 512 -31.65 -38.23 -0.19
C ILE A 512 -32.97 -38.91 -0.55
N ALA A 513 -33.61 -38.47 -1.64
CA ALA A 513 -34.87 -39.07 -2.11
C ALA A 513 -34.67 -40.58 -2.52
N ALA A 514 -33.62 -40.86 -3.26
CA ALA A 514 -33.27 -42.24 -3.65
C ALA A 514 -32.97 -43.12 -2.42
N SER A 515 -32.24 -42.60 -1.43
CA SER A 515 -31.92 -43.30 -0.18
C SER A 515 -33.17 -43.56 0.65
N THR A 516 -34.11 -42.63 0.71
CA THR A 516 -35.38 -42.75 1.42
C THR A 516 -36.27 -43.85 0.77
N ILE A 517 -36.35 -43.82 -0.55
CA ILE A 517 -37.09 -44.84 -1.32
C ILE A 517 -36.47 -46.23 -1.11
N ALA A 518 -35.15 -46.35 -1.23
CA ALA A 518 -34.45 -47.61 -1.03
C ALA A 518 -34.65 -48.15 0.39
N ALA A 519 -34.54 -47.30 1.42
CA ALA A 519 -34.79 -47.64 2.83
C ALA A 519 -36.24 -48.09 3.06
N SER A 520 -37.21 -47.40 2.44
CA SER A 520 -38.63 -47.74 2.49
C SER A 520 -38.92 -49.10 1.83
N LEU A 521 -38.30 -49.37 0.66
CA LEU A 521 -38.43 -50.66 -0.02
C LEU A 521 -37.83 -51.80 0.80
N ILE A 522 -36.69 -51.58 1.46
CA ILE A 522 -36.07 -52.55 2.38
C ILE A 522 -36.97 -52.85 3.56
N LEU A 523 -37.58 -51.81 4.17
CA LEU A 523 -38.51 -51.97 5.29
C LEU A 523 -39.81 -52.73 4.89
N ASN A 524 -40.26 -52.55 3.66
CA ASN A 524 -41.51 -53.15 3.15
C ASN A 524 -41.28 -54.50 2.45
N SER A 525 -40.01 -54.94 2.34
CA SER A 525 -39.65 -56.20 1.71
C SER A 525 -39.98 -57.37 2.63
N SER A 526 -40.86 -58.27 2.20
CA SER A 526 -41.18 -59.50 2.90
C SER A 526 -40.12 -60.61 2.70
N GLN A 527 -39.05 -60.38 1.97
CA GLN A 527 -37.95 -61.33 1.78
C GLN A 527 -36.92 -61.19 2.93
N LYS A 528 -36.80 -62.23 3.74
CA LYS A 528 -35.81 -62.36 4.83
C LYS A 528 -34.44 -62.67 4.23
N VAL A 529 -33.61 -61.70 3.99
CA VAL A 529 -32.28 -61.87 3.33
C VAL A 529 -31.21 -62.33 4.34
N LEU A 530 -31.36 -62.09 5.65
CA LEU A 530 -30.46 -62.56 6.74
C LEU A 530 -31.22 -62.59 8.06
N GLU A 531 -31.51 -63.81 8.59
CA GLU A 531 -32.08 -63.97 9.92
C GLU A 531 -30.98 -64.11 10.99
N PHE A 532 -30.65 -63.02 11.62
CA PHE A 532 -30.08 -63.03 12.96
C PHE A 532 -31.09 -62.35 13.92
N SER A 533 -31.75 -63.14 14.75
CA SER A 533 -32.71 -62.63 15.72
C SER A 533 -31.99 -62.30 17.04
N PHE A 534 -31.97 -61.02 17.41
CA PHE A 534 -31.64 -60.60 18.78
C PHE A 534 -32.94 -60.42 19.57
N ASN A 535 -33.10 -61.19 20.67
CA ASN A 535 -34.21 -61.07 21.59
C ASN A 535 -33.91 -59.97 22.61
N LEU A 536 -34.48 -58.80 22.46
CA LEU A 536 -34.48 -57.72 23.48
C LEU A 536 -35.88 -57.56 24.02
N TYR A 537 -36.09 -57.98 25.25
CA TYR A 537 -37.30 -57.75 26.06
C TYR A 537 -38.65 -57.79 25.31
N GLY A 538 -39.28 -58.96 25.26
CA GLY A 538 -40.71 -59.16 24.94
C GLY A 538 -41.06 -59.12 23.46
N SER A 539 -41.20 -60.29 22.82
CA SER A 539 -42.00 -60.66 21.66
C SER A 539 -41.91 -59.85 20.33
N GLN A 540 -40.88 -59.06 20.12
CA GLN A 540 -40.62 -58.46 18.80
C GLN A 540 -39.23 -58.88 18.29
N THR A 541 -39.17 -59.67 17.24
CA THR A 541 -37.93 -60.02 16.53
C THR A 541 -37.51 -58.91 15.60
N LEU A 542 -36.48 -58.15 15.98
CA LEU A 542 -35.84 -57.18 15.07
C LEU A 542 -34.92 -57.95 14.15
N THR A 543 -35.23 -57.90 12.86
CA THR A 543 -34.37 -58.52 11.81
C THR A 543 -33.27 -57.53 11.37
N ILE A 544 -32.08 -58.00 11.03
CA ILE A 544 -30.96 -57.13 10.53
C ILE A 544 -31.41 -56.28 9.38
N THR A 545 -32.27 -56.78 8.49
CA THR A 545 -32.86 -56.04 7.36
C THR A 545 -33.73 -54.89 7.85
N GLY A 546 -34.51 -55.08 8.93
CA GLY A 546 -35.30 -54.02 9.56
C GLY A 546 -34.45 -52.97 10.22
N ILE A 547 -33.34 -53.34 10.87
CA ILE A 547 -32.39 -52.39 11.48
C ILE A 547 -31.71 -51.57 10.40
N LEU A 548 -31.25 -52.19 9.30
CA LEU A 548 -30.59 -51.50 8.19
C LEU A 548 -31.56 -50.56 7.44
N GLY A 549 -32.82 -50.94 7.27
CA GLY A 549 -33.85 -50.08 6.68
C GLY A 549 -34.19 -48.91 7.59
N LEU A 550 -34.33 -49.14 8.90
CA LEU A 550 -34.64 -48.09 9.89
C LEU A 550 -33.50 -47.08 10.03
N THR A 551 -32.26 -47.58 10.10
CA THR A 551 -31.06 -46.69 10.17
C THR A 551 -30.88 -45.90 8.90
N GLY A 552 -31.05 -46.49 7.72
CA GLY A 552 -31.02 -45.81 6.45
C GLY A 552 -32.11 -44.73 6.34
N TYR A 553 -33.32 -45.03 6.78
CA TYR A 553 -34.43 -44.07 6.82
C TYR A 553 -34.18 -42.90 7.77
N THR A 554 -33.70 -43.16 8.98
CA THR A 554 -33.38 -42.09 9.95
C THR A 554 -32.26 -41.19 9.48
N VAL A 555 -31.18 -41.75 8.91
CA VAL A 555 -30.06 -40.97 8.35
C VAL A 555 -30.53 -40.10 7.16
N ALA A 556 -31.32 -40.67 6.24
CA ALA A 556 -31.85 -39.93 5.10
C ALA A 556 -32.79 -38.78 5.55
N THR A 557 -33.63 -39.03 6.58
CA THR A 557 -34.51 -38.01 7.16
C THR A 557 -33.73 -36.88 7.82
N ILE A 558 -32.69 -37.20 8.62
CA ILE A 558 -31.82 -36.18 9.25
C ILE A 558 -31.11 -35.35 8.19
N LEU A 559 -30.54 -35.96 7.16
CA LEU A 559 -29.89 -35.28 6.05
C LEU A 559 -30.87 -34.40 5.26
N GLY A 560 -32.11 -34.86 5.05
CA GLY A 560 -33.17 -34.09 4.42
C GLY A 560 -33.55 -32.84 5.21
N LEU A 561 -33.77 -32.99 6.52
CA LEU A 561 -34.04 -31.87 7.43
C LEU A 561 -32.86 -30.89 7.51
N TRP A 562 -31.63 -31.40 7.53
CA TRP A 562 -30.44 -30.57 7.48
C TRP A 562 -30.32 -29.80 6.17
N LEU A 563 -30.63 -30.41 5.02
CA LEU A 563 -30.63 -29.73 3.73
C LEU A 563 -31.70 -28.63 3.69
N ILE A 564 -32.91 -28.89 4.17
CA ILE A 564 -33.98 -27.90 4.28
C ILE A 564 -33.53 -26.73 5.17
N TYR A 565 -33.00 -27.04 6.35
CA TYR A 565 -32.46 -26.03 7.26
C TYR A 565 -31.34 -25.19 6.60
N SER A 566 -30.42 -25.84 5.89
CA SER A 566 -29.32 -25.19 5.17
C SER A 566 -29.83 -24.27 4.07
N ILE A 567 -30.90 -24.63 3.37
CA ILE A 567 -31.55 -23.78 2.34
C ILE A 567 -32.22 -22.56 3.00
N PHE A 568 -32.99 -22.76 4.07
CA PHE A 568 -33.63 -21.66 4.80
C PHE A 568 -32.60 -20.70 5.44
N ARG A 569 -31.52 -21.23 6.02
CA ARG A 569 -30.46 -20.40 6.61
C ARG A 569 -29.68 -19.61 5.55
N SER A 570 -29.60 -20.08 4.33
CA SER A 570 -28.89 -19.36 3.25
C SER A 570 -29.65 -18.14 2.72
N GLY A 571 -30.89 -17.88 3.18
CA GLY A 571 -31.65 -16.63 2.97
C GLY A 571 -31.93 -16.24 1.52
N LYS A 572 -31.87 -17.19 0.58
CA LYS A 572 -32.17 -16.95 -0.85
C LYS A 572 -33.14 -18.04 -1.33
N MET A 573 -34.43 -17.72 -1.32
CA MET A 573 -35.37 -18.32 -2.24
C MET A 573 -35.10 -17.76 -3.64
#